data_2df09546ff5947ef6800e110be8f8526
#
_entry.id   2df09546ff5947ef6800e110be8f8526
#
_cell.length_a   1.000
_cell.length_b   1.000
_cell.length_c   1.000
_cell.angle_alpha   90.00
_cell.angle_beta   90.00
_cell.angle_gamma   90.00
#
_symmetry.space_group_name_H-M   'P 1'
#
loop_
_entity.id
_entity.type
_entity.pdbx_description
1 polymer ?
#
loop_
_entity_poly.entity_id
_entity_poly.type
_entity_poly.pdbx_seq_one_letter_code
_entity_poly.pdbx_strand_id
1 'polypeptide(L)'
;LADGRAFNAVLVGTSPAHDLAVLRIGVGTGRPEPLPIGTSHDLRVGQKVFAIGNPFGLDWTLTTGIISALNRELPSETGAVIERLIQTDAAINPGNSGGPLLDSAGRLIGVNTAIFSPSGASAGIGFAVPVDTVNRVVPQLIAQRRYIRPSLGIRVEEQLNAALSARFGIEGVFVLEVEPGSAAERAGLRPARLGRDSGFQTGDVLVEIEGRQLRRVADLLAALDQRAPGDTVRLAILRDGRRVEISATLEAGR
;
A
#
# COMPACT_ATOMS: atom_id res chain seq x y z
N LEU A 1 26.31 0.91 10.60
CA LEU A 1 26.54 1.43 9.26
C LEU A 1 27.67 0.64 8.58
N ALA A 2 27.83 0.78 7.27
CA ALA A 2 28.89 0.10 6.51
C ALA A 2 30.31 0.50 6.95
N ASP A 3 30.47 1.64 7.54
CA ASP A 3 31.74 2.15 8.08
C ASP A 3 32.05 1.65 9.51
N GLY A 4 31.30 0.69 10.03
CA GLY A 4 31.44 0.11 11.37
C GLY A 4 30.83 0.94 12.50
N ARG A 5 30.30 2.14 12.24
CA ARG A 5 29.65 2.93 13.27
C ARG A 5 28.31 2.31 13.70
N ALA A 6 28.06 2.28 15.00
CA ALA A 6 26.79 1.84 15.60
C ALA A 6 26.10 3.02 16.28
N PHE A 7 24.79 3.11 16.15
CA PHE A 7 23.97 4.15 16.75
C PHE A 7 22.76 3.53 17.45
N ASN A 8 22.38 4.08 18.58
CA ASN A 8 21.09 3.78 19.17
C ASN A 8 19.99 4.38 18.31
N ALA A 9 18.99 3.57 17.98
CA ALA A 9 17.84 3.99 17.19
C ALA A 9 16.58 4.04 18.04
N VAL A 10 15.73 5.03 17.79
CA VAL A 10 14.42 5.18 18.42
C VAL A 10 13.36 5.04 17.34
N LEU A 11 12.39 4.16 17.57
CA LEU A 11 11.23 4.02 16.69
C LEU A 11 10.39 5.31 16.74
N VAL A 12 10.21 5.95 15.58
CA VAL A 12 9.38 7.16 15.42
C VAL A 12 7.95 6.79 15.10
N GLY A 13 7.73 5.86 14.16
CA GLY A 13 6.41 5.42 13.76
C GLY A 13 6.47 4.26 12.78
N THR A 14 5.33 3.57 12.62
CA THR A 14 5.20 2.40 11.75
C THR A 14 3.94 2.48 10.89
N SER A 15 4.00 1.81 9.75
CA SER A 15 2.86 1.55 8.88
C SER A 15 2.90 0.08 8.42
N PRO A 16 2.28 -0.86 9.17
CA PRO A 16 2.26 -2.27 8.80
C PRO A 16 1.61 -2.53 7.43
N ALA A 17 0.60 -1.73 7.06
CA ALA A 17 -0.06 -1.84 5.75
C ALA A 17 0.87 -1.54 4.55
N HIS A 18 2.00 -0.84 4.79
CA HIS A 18 2.98 -0.52 3.77
C HIS A 18 4.34 -1.19 4.01
N ASP A 19 4.47 -1.97 5.09
CA ASP A 19 5.72 -2.57 5.56
C ASP A 19 6.84 -1.51 5.74
N LEU A 20 6.50 -0.38 6.37
CA LEU A 20 7.41 0.73 6.60
C LEU A 20 7.52 1.06 8.09
N ALA A 21 8.75 1.33 8.52
CA ALA A 21 9.07 1.89 9.83
C ALA A 21 10.06 3.04 9.68
N VAL A 22 9.91 4.06 10.53
CA VAL A 22 10.85 5.18 10.62
C VAL A 22 11.61 5.09 11.94
N LEU A 23 12.92 5.04 11.82
CA LEU A 23 13.84 5.06 12.95
C LEU A 23 14.61 6.39 12.98
N ARG A 24 14.77 6.98 14.16
CA ARG A 24 15.62 8.13 14.39
C ARG A 24 16.91 7.70 15.08
N ILE A 25 18.04 8.08 14.52
CA ILE A 25 19.36 7.89 15.11
C ILE A 25 19.95 9.22 15.52
N GLY A 26 20.65 9.25 16.64
CA GLY A 26 21.41 10.42 17.10
C GLY A 26 22.79 10.40 16.45
N VAL A 27 22.97 11.21 15.43
CA VAL A 27 24.28 11.39 14.77
C VAL A 27 24.89 12.70 15.27
N GLY A 28 26.06 12.63 15.92
CA GLY A 28 26.86 13.78 16.23
C GLY A 28 27.50 14.40 14.97
N THR A 29 28.75 14.83 15.08
CA THR A 29 29.58 15.21 13.92
C THR A 29 29.84 13.97 13.05
N GLY A 30 29.55 14.05 11.76
CA GLY A 30 29.71 12.92 10.83
C GLY A 30 28.39 12.26 10.41
N ARG A 31 27.37 13.08 10.18
CA ARG A 31 26.08 12.65 9.62
C ARG A 31 26.29 11.89 8.31
N PRO A 32 25.71 10.68 8.15
CA PRO A 32 25.69 10.00 6.86
C PRO A 32 24.98 10.85 5.80
N GLU A 33 25.51 10.86 4.60
CA GLU A 33 24.81 11.51 3.49
C GLU A 33 23.54 10.72 3.12
N PRO A 34 22.39 11.40 2.94
CA PRO A 34 21.18 10.74 2.51
C PRO A 34 21.30 10.32 1.04
N LEU A 35 20.66 9.21 0.68
CA LEU A 35 20.52 8.82 -0.71
C LEU A 35 19.67 9.85 -1.47
N PRO A 36 20.05 10.19 -2.73
CA PRO A 36 19.17 10.96 -3.60
C PRO A 36 17.85 10.20 -3.81
N ILE A 37 16.73 10.91 -3.66
CA ILE A 37 15.40 10.32 -3.86
C ILE A 37 15.04 10.44 -5.35
N GLY A 38 14.65 9.31 -5.95
CA GLY A 38 14.11 9.22 -7.30
C GLY A 38 12.58 9.27 -7.33
N THR A 39 12.00 8.67 -8.36
CA THR A 39 10.56 8.50 -8.53
C THR A 39 10.23 7.06 -8.85
N SER A 40 9.00 6.62 -8.56
CA SER A 40 8.57 5.26 -8.88
C SER A 40 7.34 5.20 -9.80
N HIS A 41 6.74 6.34 -10.15
CA HIS A 41 5.56 6.38 -11.02
C HIS A 41 5.90 6.21 -12.52
N ASP A 42 7.14 6.47 -12.93
CA ASP A 42 7.62 6.39 -14.30
C ASP A 42 8.52 5.16 -14.58
N LEU A 43 8.64 4.25 -13.60
CA LEU A 43 9.41 3.03 -13.73
C LEU A 43 8.87 2.12 -14.84
N ARG A 44 9.78 1.38 -15.48
CA ARG A 44 9.46 0.46 -16.57
C ARG A 44 10.07 -0.91 -16.33
N VAL A 45 9.34 -1.94 -16.70
CA VAL A 45 9.86 -3.31 -16.75
C VAL A 45 11.08 -3.36 -17.69
N GLY A 46 12.13 -4.08 -17.27
CA GLY A 46 13.43 -4.13 -17.95
C GLY A 46 14.42 -3.05 -17.51
N GLN A 47 14.01 -2.06 -16.72
CA GLN A 47 14.91 -1.04 -16.19
C GLN A 47 15.89 -1.64 -15.19
N LYS A 48 17.20 -1.32 -15.35
CA LYS A 48 18.26 -1.81 -14.46
C LYS A 48 18.14 -1.23 -13.06
N VAL A 49 18.35 -2.08 -12.07
CA VAL A 49 18.31 -1.71 -10.65
C VAL A 49 19.45 -2.32 -9.86
N PHE A 50 19.73 -1.73 -8.70
CA PHE A 50 20.70 -2.21 -7.73
C PHE A 50 20.02 -2.31 -6.37
N ALA A 51 20.22 -3.42 -5.66
CA ALA A 51 19.77 -3.58 -4.30
C ALA A 51 20.98 -3.67 -3.37
N ILE A 52 20.94 -2.95 -2.25
CA ILE A 52 21.99 -2.95 -1.24
C ILE A 52 21.41 -3.47 0.07
N GLY A 53 22.20 -4.27 0.79
CA GLY A 53 21.84 -4.77 2.10
C GLY A 53 22.99 -5.50 2.77
N ASN A 54 22.70 -6.18 3.87
CA ASN A 54 23.64 -7.03 4.57
C ASN A 54 23.03 -8.45 4.73
N PRO A 55 22.97 -9.22 3.63
CA PRO A 55 22.37 -10.54 3.65
C PRO A 55 23.12 -11.46 4.59
N PHE A 56 22.39 -12.14 5.47
CA PHE A 56 22.93 -13.10 6.45
C PHE A 56 23.95 -12.50 7.45
N GLY A 57 24.11 -11.18 7.50
CA GLY A 57 25.11 -10.54 8.37
C GLY A 57 26.56 -10.73 7.93
N LEU A 58 26.78 -11.14 6.67
CA LEU A 58 28.11 -11.52 6.15
C LEU A 58 28.94 -10.37 5.58
N ASP A 59 28.38 -9.19 5.46
CA ASP A 59 28.93 -7.92 4.99
C ASP A 59 27.99 -7.23 4.00
N TRP A 60 28.25 -5.94 3.77
CA TRP A 60 27.48 -5.12 2.85
C TRP A 60 27.59 -5.65 1.42
N THR A 61 26.44 -5.99 0.85
CA THR A 61 26.36 -6.62 -0.46
C THR A 61 25.55 -5.75 -1.41
N LEU A 62 26.03 -5.56 -2.63
CA LEU A 62 25.30 -4.96 -3.73
C LEU A 62 24.92 -6.06 -4.72
N THR A 63 23.65 -6.16 -5.04
CA THR A 63 23.16 -7.04 -6.10
C THR A 63 22.56 -6.22 -7.24
N THR A 64 22.56 -6.75 -8.45
CA THR A 64 22.03 -6.08 -9.64
C THR A 64 21.00 -6.96 -10.33
N GLY A 65 20.01 -6.32 -10.92
CA GLY A 65 18.95 -6.95 -11.70
C GLY A 65 18.18 -5.91 -12.49
N ILE A 66 16.95 -6.27 -12.83
CA ILE A 66 16.00 -5.40 -13.51
C ILE A 66 14.68 -5.33 -12.75
N ILE A 67 13.84 -4.37 -13.10
CA ILE A 67 12.42 -4.38 -12.73
C ILE A 67 11.74 -5.47 -13.56
N SER A 68 11.28 -6.53 -12.89
CA SER A 68 10.62 -7.67 -13.54
C SER A 68 9.13 -7.44 -13.73
N ALA A 69 8.50 -6.71 -12.78
CA ALA A 69 7.09 -6.32 -12.86
C ALA A 69 6.80 -5.13 -11.94
N LEU A 70 5.66 -4.51 -12.14
CA LEU A 70 5.14 -3.41 -11.34
C LEU A 70 3.74 -3.75 -10.82
N ASN A 71 3.30 -2.99 -9.81
CA ASN A 71 1.97 -3.13 -9.19
C ASN A 71 1.68 -4.56 -8.68
N ARG A 72 2.69 -5.19 -8.06
CA ARG A 72 2.51 -6.49 -7.40
C ARG A 72 1.87 -6.33 -6.03
N GLU A 73 1.18 -7.37 -5.61
CA GLU A 73 0.53 -7.47 -4.31
C GLU A 73 1.09 -8.66 -3.55
N LEU A 74 1.34 -8.48 -2.26
CA LEU A 74 1.78 -9.55 -1.37
C LEU A 74 0.97 -9.53 -0.07
N PRO A 75 0.54 -10.69 0.44
CA PRO A 75 0.02 -10.79 1.80
C PRO A 75 1.10 -10.38 2.81
N SER A 76 0.77 -9.51 3.75
CA SER A 76 1.63 -9.22 4.89
C SER A 76 1.45 -10.28 5.99
N GLU A 77 2.39 -10.36 6.91
CA GLU A 77 2.29 -11.24 8.09
C GLU A 77 1.07 -10.91 8.97
N THR A 78 0.56 -9.70 8.90
CA THR A 78 -0.63 -9.25 9.64
C THR A 78 -1.95 -9.56 8.93
N GLY A 79 -1.91 -10.24 7.76
CA GLY A 79 -3.08 -10.52 6.93
C GLY A 79 -3.56 -9.36 6.05
N ALA A 80 -2.91 -8.21 6.14
CA ALA A 80 -3.13 -7.11 5.18
C ALA A 80 -2.42 -7.42 3.84
N VAL A 81 -2.83 -6.77 2.77
CA VAL A 81 -2.16 -6.86 1.47
C VAL A 81 -1.29 -5.62 1.29
N ILE A 82 0.01 -5.85 1.06
CA ILE A 82 0.93 -4.78 0.65
C ILE A 82 0.82 -4.65 -0.86
N GLU A 83 0.42 -3.49 -1.32
CA GLU A 83 0.07 -3.26 -2.72
C GLU A 83 1.16 -2.49 -3.47
N ARG A 84 1.08 -2.54 -4.81
CA ARG A 84 1.87 -1.74 -5.75
C ARG A 84 3.37 -1.96 -5.67
N LEU A 85 3.81 -3.10 -5.16
CA LEU A 85 5.21 -3.43 -5.04
C LEU A 85 5.93 -3.48 -6.40
N ILE A 86 7.20 -3.07 -6.39
CA ILE A 86 8.14 -3.28 -7.49
C ILE A 86 8.66 -4.71 -7.35
N GLN A 87 8.55 -5.51 -8.41
CA GLN A 87 9.21 -6.82 -8.48
C GLN A 87 10.54 -6.68 -9.19
N THR A 88 11.59 -7.32 -8.67
CA THR A 88 12.93 -7.36 -9.26
C THR A 88 13.51 -8.77 -9.21
N ASP A 89 14.40 -9.09 -10.15
CA ASP A 89 15.23 -10.28 -10.13
C ASP A 89 16.62 -10.04 -9.49
N ALA A 90 16.93 -8.80 -9.08
CA ALA A 90 18.07 -8.55 -8.20
C ALA A 90 17.96 -9.46 -6.97
N ALA A 91 19.06 -10.12 -6.59
CA ALA A 91 19.04 -11.08 -5.51
C ALA A 91 18.72 -10.37 -4.17
N ILE A 92 17.51 -10.57 -3.68
CA ILE A 92 17.05 -10.16 -2.35
C ILE A 92 17.06 -11.39 -1.45
N ASN A 93 17.72 -11.29 -0.31
CA ASN A 93 17.80 -12.33 0.70
C ASN A 93 17.54 -11.72 2.08
N PRO A 94 17.25 -12.53 3.12
CA PRO A 94 17.15 -12.04 4.48
C PRO A 94 18.37 -11.21 4.89
N GLY A 95 18.13 -9.95 5.31
CA GLY A 95 19.16 -8.95 5.59
C GLY A 95 19.22 -7.82 4.55
N ASN A 96 18.63 -7.98 3.36
CA ASN A 96 18.45 -6.87 2.40
C ASN A 96 17.17 -6.07 2.67
N SER A 97 16.19 -6.65 3.39
CA SER A 97 14.95 -5.96 3.77
C SER A 97 15.23 -4.69 4.56
N GLY A 98 14.57 -3.58 4.22
CA GLY A 98 14.87 -2.24 4.73
C GLY A 98 16.01 -1.52 4.01
N GLY A 99 16.79 -2.22 3.18
CA GLY A 99 17.82 -1.63 2.33
C GLY A 99 17.22 -0.98 1.06
N PRO A 100 17.99 -0.12 0.38
CA PRO A 100 17.52 0.58 -0.80
C PRO A 100 17.48 -0.29 -2.05
N LEU A 101 16.46 -0.05 -2.89
CA LEU A 101 16.47 -0.37 -4.32
C LEU A 101 16.78 0.93 -5.07
N LEU A 102 17.82 0.92 -5.90
CA LEU A 102 18.33 2.10 -6.60
C LEU A 102 18.18 1.93 -8.12
N ASP A 103 18.04 3.06 -8.81
CA ASP A 103 18.16 3.12 -10.27
C ASP A 103 19.63 3.19 -10.72
N SER A 104 19.86 3.26 -12.05
CA SER A 104 21.20 3.34 -12.64
C SER A 104 21.93 4.65 -12.34
N ALA A 105 21.26 5.68 -11.84
CA ALA A 105 21.85 6.94 -11.38
C ALA A 105 22.10 6.95 -9.86
N GLY A 106 21.88 5.84 -9.15
CA GLY A 106 22.05 5.72 -7.71
C GLY A 106 20.93 6.38 -6.89
N ARG A 107 19.78 6.70 -7.51
CA ARG A 107 18.64 7.30 -6.81
C ARG A 107 17.76 6.21 -6.21
N LEU A 108 17.26 6.47 -5.02
CA LEU A 108 16.30 5.59 -4.35
C LEU A 108 14.99 5.54 -5.13
N ILE A 109 14.59 4.35 -5.58
CA ILE A 109 13.32 4.08 -6.26
C ILE A 109 12.39 3.16 -5.45
N GLY A 110 12.94 2.49 -4.43
CA GLY A 110 12.16 1.65 -3.52
C GLY A 110 12.95 1.21 -2.30
N VAL A 111 12.25 0.60 -1.35
CA VAL A 111 12.81 -0.02 -0.15
C VAL A 111 12.54 -1.52 -0.23
N ASN A 112 13.58 -2.33 -0.19
CA ASN A 112 13.46 -3.79 -0.27
C ASN A 112 12.63 -4.31 0.91
N THR A 113 11.69 -5.22 0.68
CA THR A 113 10.78 -5.72 1.72
C THR A 113 10.82 -7.23 1.84
N ALA A 114 10.42 -7.97 0.84
CA ALA A 114 10.20 -9.40 0.90
C ALA A 114 10.71 -10.13 -0.33
N ILE A 115 10.79 -11.46 -0.22
CA ILE A 115 10.98 -12.38 -1.33
C ILE A 115 9.79 -13.33 -1.40
N PHE A 116 9.46 -13.77 -2.60
CA PHE A 116 8.62 -14.96 -2.79
C PHE A 116 9.55 -16.15 -2.99
N SER A 117 9.68 -16.99 -1.96
CA SER A 117 10.60 -18.12 -2.01
C SER A 117 10.12 -19.27 -1.14
N PRO A 118 9.96 -20.47 -1.70
CA PRO A 118 9.66 -21.67 -0.93
C PRO A 118 10.81 -22.10 0.01
N SER A 119 12.05 -21.70 -0.32
CA SER A 119 13.26 -22.11 0.44
C SER A 119 13.77 -21.04 1.41
N GLY A 120 13.19 -19.83 1.38
CA GLY A 120 13.69 -18.67 2.14
C GLY A 120 14.91 -17.98 1.53
N ALA A 121 15.46 -18.50 0.43
CA ALA A 121 16.54 -17.84 -0.33
C ALA A 121 16.00 -17.23 -1.63
N SER A 122 16.72 -16.27 -2.21
CA SER A 122 16.32 -15.64 -3.47
C SER A 122 16.09 -16.66 -4.58
N ALA A 123 14.90 -16.65 -5.16
CA ALA A 123 14.52 -17.41 -6.34
C ALA A 123 14.39 -16.49 -7.59
N GLY A 124 15.00 -15.30 -7.58
CA GLY A 124 14.84 -14.30 -8.63
C GLY A 124 13.52 -13.55 -8.57
N ILE A 125 12.83 -13.59 -7.43
CA ILE A 125 11.57 -12.88 -7.19
C ILE A 125 11.69 -12.11 -5.88
N GLY A 126 12.18 -10.88 -5.97
CA GLY A 126 12.26 -9.93 -4.86
C GLY A 126 11.25 -8.80 -5.03
N PHE A 127 10.89 -8.15 -3.93
CA PHE A 127 9.93 -7.07 -3.91
C PHE A 127 10.47 -5.86 -3.14
N ALA A 128 10.06 -4.66 -3.59
CA ALA A 128 10.36 -3.42 -2.91
C ALA A 128 9.14 -2.51 -2.85
N VAL A 129 9.00 -1.81 -1.73
CA VAL A 129 8.00 -0.74 -1.56
C VAL A 129 8.43 0.45 -2.40
N PRO A 130 7.59 0.99 -3.31
CA PRO A 130 7.95 2.09 -4.18
C PRO A 130 8.26 3.37 -3.41
N VAL A 131 9.23 4.15 -3.89
CA VAL A 131 9.66 5.40 -3.22
C VAL A 131 8.53 6.44 -3.14
N ASP A 132 7.60 6.49 -4.09
CA ASP A 132 6.45 7.41 -4.02
C ASP A 132 5.51 7.03 -2.86
N THR A 133 5.41 5.73 -2.51
CA THR A 133 4.74 5.28 -1.28
C THR A 133 5.51 5.73 -0.04
N VAL A 134 6.83 5.59 -0.04
CA VAL A 134 7.70 6.07 1.05
C VAL A 134 7.51 7.57 1.26
N ASN A 135 7.54 8.36 0.19
CA ASN A 135 7.37 9.82 0.21
C ASN A 135 5.99 10.26 0.74
N ARG A 136 4.95 9.46 0.56
CA ARG A 136 3.61 9.72 1.09
C ARG A 136 3.47 9.31 2.56
N VAL A 137 4.04 8.17 2.94
CA VAL A 137 3.84 7.56 4.26
C VAL A 137 4.78 8.14 5.31
N VAL A 138 6.07 8.25 5.00
CA VAL A 138 7.11 8.63 5.97
C VAL A 138 6.88 10.00 6.62
N PRO A 139 6.46 11.07 5.92
CA PRO A 139 6.15 12.34 6.56
C PRO A 139 5.05 12.24 7.64
N GLN A 140 4.04 11.40 7.41
CA GLN A 140 2.99 11.16 8.40
C GLN A 140 3.52 10.37 9.61
N LEU A 141 4.38 9.36 9.37
CA LEU A 141 5.02 8.62 10.47
C LEU A 141 5.88 9.53 11.35
N ILE A 142 6.56 10.51 10.75
CA ILE A 142 7.36 11.50 11.50
C ILE A 142 6.45 12.44 12.29
N ALA A 143 5.38 12.95 11.69
CA ALA A 143 4.51 13.96 12.31
C ALA A 143 3.52 13.34 13.31
N GLN A 144 2.98 12.16 13.02
CA GLN A 144 1.83 11.57 13.71
C GLN A 144 2.11 10.18 14.30
N ARG A 145 3.32 9.64 14.08
CA ARG A 145 3.77 8.30 14.50
C ARG A 145 2.99 7.13 13.87
N ARG A 146 2.00 7.41 13.04
CA ARG A 146 1.18 6.45 12.31
C ARG A 146 0.77 7.00 10.95
N TYR A 147 0.45 6.11 10.04
CA TYR A 147 -0.18 6.47 8.79
C TYR A 147 -1.71 6.52 8.97
N ILE A 148 -2.34 7.60 8.52
CA ILE A 148 -3.79 7.78 8.52
C ILE A 148 -4.26 7.66 7.09
N ARG A 149 -4.91 6.55 6.77
CA ARG A 149 -5.48 6.33 5.44
C ARG A 149 -6.69 7.24 5.25
N PRO A 150 -6.82 7.91 4.08
CA PRO A 150 -8.07 8.58 3.73
C PRO A 150 -9.21 7.56 3.67
N SER A 151 -10.38 7.94 4.17
CA SER A 151 -11.52 7.05 4.35
C SER A 151 -12.80 7.67 3.83
N LEU A 152 -13.71 6.82 3.37
CA LEU A 152 -15.12 7.14 3.13
C LEU A 152 -15.97 7.00 4.42
N GLY A 153 -15.48 6.28 5.43
CA GLY A 153 -16.26 5.91 6.61
C GLY A 153 -17.29 4.83 6.29
N ILE A 154 -16.86 3.81 5.55
CA ILE A 154 -17.66 2.61 5.27
C ILE A 154 -16.94 1.38 5.81
N ARG A 155 -17.72 0.40 6.22
CA ARG A 155 -17.20 -0.93 6.51
C ARG A 155 -17.28 -1.80 5.27
N VAL A 156 -16.16 -2.41 4.95
CA VAL A 156 -15.99 -3.39 3.87
C VAL A 156 -15.16 -4.57 4.40
N GLU A 157 -15.34 -5.76 3.82
CA GLU A 157 -14.62 -6.95 4.22
C GLU A 157 -14.43 -7.85 3.01
N GLU A 158 -13.17 -8.26 2.72
CA GLU A 158 -12.80 -8.92 1.46
C GLU A 158 -13.50 -10.26 1.26
N GLN A 159 -13.55 -11.11 2.30
CA GLN A 159 -14.15 -12.45 2.18
C GLN A 159 -15.67 -12.35 1.92
N LEU A 160 -16.35 -11.48 2.67
CA LEU A 160 -17.79 -11.26 2.49
C LEU A 160 -18.06 -10.59 1.15
N ASN A 161 -17.21 -9.65 0.72
CA ASN A 161 -17.31 -9.00 -0.58
C ASN A 161 -17.24 -10.02 -1.71
N ALA A 162 -16.26 -10.92 -1.68
CA ALA A 162 -16.12 -11.99 -2.68
C ALA A 162 -17.35 -12.93 -2.71
N ALA A 163 -17.86 -13.31 -1.54
CA ALA A 163 -19.06 -14.13 -1.43
C ALA A 163 -20.31 -13.43 -1.99
N LEU A 164 -20.49 -12.14 -1.71
CA LEU A 164 -21.60 -11.33 -2.23
C LEU A 164 -21.49 -11.14 -3.75
N SER A 165 -20.28 -10.86 -4.27
CA SER A 165 -20.01 -10.74 -5.70
C SER A 165 -20.39 -12.02 -6.45
N ALA A 166 -19.97 -13.17 -5.93
CA ALA A 166 -20.34 -14.47 -6.51
C ALA A 166 -21.84 -14.75 -6.45
N ARG A 167 -22.49 -14.42 -5.33
CA ARG A 167 -23.94 -14.66 -5.13
C ARG A 167 -24.81 -13.81 -6.02
N PHE A 168 -24.48 -12.53 -6.21
CA PHE A 168 -25.30 -11.58 -6.95
C PHE A 168 -24.84 -11.35 -8.38
N GLY A 169 -23.68 -11.88 -8.79
CA GLY A 169 -23.10 -11.66 -10.11
C GLY A 169 -22.69 -10.19 -10.35
N ILE A 170 -22.35 -9.46 -9.29
CA ILE A 170 -21.99 -8.04 -9.34
C ILE A 170 -20.53 -7.89 -8.96
N GLU A 171 -19.70 -7.37 -9.88
CA GLU A 171 -18.34 -6.95 -9.56
C GLU A 171 -18.36 -5.57 -8.92
N GLY A 172 -17.69 -5.42 -7.76
CA GLY A 172 -17.62 -4.17 -7.04
C GLY A 172 -17.35 -4.36 -5.55
N VAL A 173 -17.40 -3.27 -4.80
CA VAL A 173 -17.22 -3.25 -3.34
C VAL A 173 -18.56 -2.96 -2.68
N PHE A 174 -19.10 -3.94 -1.99
CA PHE A 174 -20.36 -3.85 -1.28
C PHE A 174 -20.21 -3.01 -0.01
N VAL A 175 -21.05 -1.99 0.15
CA VAL A 175 -21.09 -1.16 1.34
C VAL A 175 -21.84 -1.91 2.44
N LEU A 176 -21.13 -2.48 3.40
CA LEU A 176 -21.74 -3.27 4.48
C LEU A 176 -22.35 -2.39 5.54
N GLU A 177 -21.64 -1.35 5.95
CA GLU A 177 -22.09 -0.36 6.94
C GLU A 177 -21.62 1.03 6.50
N VAL A 178 -22.32 2.06 6.93
CA VAL A 178 -21.93 3.47 6.79
C VAL A 178 -21.83 4.06 8.19
N GLU A 179 -20.67 4.61 8.51
CA GLU A 179 -20.42 5.22 9.82
C GLU A 179 -21.22 6.54 9.95
N PRO A 180 -21.89 6.77 11.07
CA PRO A 180 -22.59 8.05 11.31
C PRO A 180 -21.64 9.23 11.24
N GLY A 181 -22.05 10.31 10.57
CA GLY A 181 -21.26 11.53 10.39
C GLY A 181 -20.12 11.40 9.36
N SER A 182 -19.99 10.25 8.68
CA SER A 182 -18.92 9.97 7.74
C SER A 182 -19.08 10.67 6.39
N ALA A 183 -18.01 10.65 5.59
CA ALA A 183 -18.03 11.09 4.20
C ALA A 183 -19.07 10.32 3.37
N ALA A 184 -19.19 9.02 3.60
CA ALA A 184 -20.17 8.14 2.95
C ALA A 184 -21.61 8.53 3.29
N GLU A 185 -21.90 8.81 4.57
CA GLU A 185 -23.23 9.26 4.98
C GLU A 185 -23.59 10.59 4.34
N ARG A 186 -22.67 11.57 4.37
CA ARG A 186 -22.86 12.88 3.72
C ARG A 186 -23.07 12.78 2.21
N ALA A 187 -22.39 11.82 1.57
CA ALA A 187 -22.56 11.52 0.14
C ALA A 187 -23.84 10.72 -0.16
N GLY A 188 -24.57 10.29 0.85
CA GLY A 188 -25.82 9.53 0.71
C GLY A 188 -25.62 8.08 0.28
N LEU A 189 -24.47 7.47 0.63
CA LEU A 189 -24.25 6.03 0.45
C LEU A 189 -25.19 5.21 1.35
N ARG A 190 -25.70 4.10 0.83
CA ARG A 190 -26.65 3.22 1.49
C ARG A 190 -25.97 1.90 1.86
N PRO A 191 -25.99 1.51 3.14
CA PRO A 191 -25.44 0.22 3.55
C PRO A 191 -26.36 -0.94 3.15
N ALA A 192 -25.79 -2.13 3.08
CA ALA A 192 -26.53 -3.37 3.00
C ALA A 192 -27.43 -3.54 4.22
N ARG A 193 -28.58 -4.22 4.04
CA ARG A 193 -29.54 -4.48 5.11
C ARG A 193 -30.05 -5.91 5.06
N LEU A 194 -30.30 -6.49 6.23
CA LEU A 194 -31.09 -7.70 6.36
C LEU A 194 -32.56 -7.30 6.32
N GLY A 195 -33.27 -7.72 5.30
CA GLY A 195 -34.71 -7.51 5.18
C GLY A 195 -35.49 -8.30 6.24
N ARG A 196 -36.71 -7.87 6.58
CA ARG A 196 -37.58 -8.51 7.60
C ARG A 196 -37.92 -9.97 7.22
N ASP A 197 -37.90 -10.34 5.96
CA ASP A 197 -38.24 -11.68 5.45
C ASP A 197 -36.98 -12.52 5.16
N SER A 198 -35.90 -12.37 5.93
CA SER A 198 -34.57 -13.03 5.74
C SER A 198 -33.94 -12.79 4.34
N GLY A 199 -34.41 -11.80 3.60
CA GLY A 199 -33.80 -11.34 2.36
C GLY A 199 -32.67 -10.36 2.61
N PHE A 200 -31.49 -10.60 2.03
CA PHE A 200 -30.37 -9.64 2.05
C PHE A 200 -30.60 -8.59 0.95
N GLN A 201 -30.64 -7.32 1.34
CA GLN A 201 -30.65 -6.17 0.43
C GLN A 201 -29.24 -5.63 0.30
N THR A 202 -28.70 -5.59 -0.91
CA THR A 202 -27.30 -5.28 -1.19
C THR A 202 -26.88 -3.86 -0.86
N GLY A 203 -27.76 -2.91 -0.63
CA GLY A 203 -27.35 -1.51 -0.51
C GLY A 203 -26.64 -1.02 -1.78
N ASP A 204 -25.71 -0.10 -1.65
CA ASP A 204 -24.88 0.37 -2.76
C ASP A 204 -23.67 -0.52 -2.94
N VAL A 205 -23.27 -0.70 -4.22
CA VAL A 205 -22.01 -1.35 -4.57
C VAL A 205 -21.13 -0.33 -5.29
N LEU A 206 -19.95 -0.05 -4.74
CA LEU A 206 -18.96 0.83 -5.38
C LEU A 206 -18.34 0.08 -6.57
N VAL A 207 -18.50 0.59 -7.77
CA VAL A 207 -17.99 -0.04 -9.00
C VAL A 207 -16.85 0.76 -9.63
N GLU A 208 -16.71 2.05 -9.27
CA GLU A 208 -15.63 2.89 -9.79
C GLU A 208 -15.32 4.04 -8.84
N ILE A 209 -14.05 4.43 -8.78
CA ILE A 209 -13.56 5.65 -8.12
C ILE A 209 -12.64 6.40 -9.09
N GLU A 210 -12.93 7.67 -9.37
CA GLU A 210 -12.13 8.52 -10.28
C GLU A 210 -11.78 7.85 -11.62
N GLY A 211 -12.73 7.15 -12.24
CA GLY A 211 -12.53 6.44 -13.52
C GLY A 211 -11.84 5.06 -13.39
N ARG A 212 -11.37 4.69 -12.19
CA ARG A 212 -10.75 3.39 -11.93
C ARG A 212 -11.81 2.39 -11.48
N GLN A 213 -11.93 1.27 -12.18
CA GLN A 213 -12.83 0.19 -11.80
C GLN A 213 -12.43 -0.45 -10.47
N LEU A 214 -13.43 -0.77 -9.65
CA LEU A 214 -13.31 -1.46 -8.37
C LEU A 214 -13.94 -2.85 -8.52
N ARG A 215 -13.16 -3.89 -8.26
CA ARG A 215 -13.61 -5.28 -8.26
C ARG A 215 -13.52 -5.91 -6.88
N ARG A 216 -12.53 -5.51 -6.11
CA ARG A 216 -12.20 -6.03 -4.77
C ARG A 216 -12.04 -4.88 -3.78
N VAL A 217 -12.12 -5.18 -2.49
CA VAL A 217 -11.83 -4.22 -1.42
C VAL A 217 -10.42 -3.65 -1.57
N ALA A 218 -9.45 -4.48 -1.96
CA ALA A 218 -8.08 -4.06 -2.22
C ALA A 218 -8.00 -2.92 -3.26
N ASP A 219 -8.80 -2.96 -4.34
CA ASP A 219 -8.83 -1.90 -5.37
C ASP A 219 -9.30 -0.55 -4.79
N LEU A 220 -10.30 -0.59 -3.89
CA LEU A 220 -10.79 0.60 -3.19
C LEU A 220 -9.72 1.17 -2.27
N LEU A 221 -9.09 0.32 -1.45
CA LEU A 221 -8.06 0.76 -0.51
C LEU A 221 -6.87 1.36 -1.25
N ALA A 222 -6.42 0.75 -2.36
CA ALA A 222 -5.36 1.27 -3.22
C ALA A 222 -5.71 2.62 -3.86
N ALA A 223 -6.98 2.82 -4.23
CA ALA A 223 -7.44 4.09 -4.79
C ALA A 223 -7.50 5.20 -3.73
N LEU A 224 -7.95 4.88 -2.52
CA LEU A 224 -7.98 5.81 -1.39
C LEU A 224 -6.57 6.19 -0.94
N ASP A 225 -5.63 5.26 -0.93
CA ASP A 225 -4.22 5.52 -0.56
C ASP A 225 -3.52 6.55 -1.45
N GLN A 226 -4.06 6.84 -2.62
CA GLN A 226 -3.51 7.86 -3.54
C GLN A 226 -4.05 9.26 -3.28
N ARG A 227 -4.88 9.41 -2.27
CA ARG A 227 -5.57 10.65 -1.92
C ARG A 227 -5.14 11.16 -0.55
N ALA A 228 -5.62 12.34 -0.21
CA ALA A 228 -5.48 12.93 1.13
C ALA A 228 -6.86 13.12 1.79
N PRO A 229 -6.94 13.13 3.13
CA PRO A 229 -8.13 13.61 3.80
C PRO A 229 -8.44 15.05 3.33
N GLY A 230 -9.72 15.31 2.99
CA GLY A 230 -10.19 16.56 2.39
C GLY A 230 -10.32 16.51 0.86
N ASP A 231 -9.72 15.54 0.18
CA ASP A 231 -9.93 15.38 -1.26
C ASP A 231 -11.36 14.95 -1.55
N THR A 232 -11.94 15.53 -2.61
CA THR A 232 -13.25 15.10 -3.12
C THR A 232 -13.04 14.10 -4.25
N VAL A 233 -13.66 12.94 -4.16
CA VAL A 233 -13.59 11.87 -5.15
C VAL A 233 -14.96 11.62 -5.78
N ARG A 234 -14.96 11.29 -7.06
CA ARG A 234 -16.15 10.83 -7.78
C ARG A 234 -16.24 9.32 -7.68
N LEU A 235 -17.40 8.82 -7.29
CA LEU A 235 -17.72 7.41 -7.16
C LEU A 235 -18.83 7.07 -8.14
N ALA A 236 -18.68 6.00 -8.90
CA ALA A 236 -19.80 5.35 -9.54
C ALA A 236 -20.25 4.17 -8.65
N ILE A 237 -21.52 4.15 -8.36
CA ILE A 237 -22.15 3.11 -7.54
C ILE A 237 -23.23 2.40 -8.34
N LEU A 238 -23.49 1.16 -8.01
CA LEU A 238 -24.67 0.44 -8.45
C LEU A 238 -25.71 0.48 -7.31
N ARG A 239 -26.85 1.14 -7.53
CA ARG A 239 -27.95 1.30 -6.60
C ARG A 239 -29.23 0.79 -7.27
N ASP A 240 -29.88 -0.18 -6.67
CA ASP A 240 -31.12 -0.79 -7.21
C ASP A 240 -30.98 -1.20 -8.70
N GLY A 241 -29.82 -1.75 -9.07
CA GLY A 241 -29.49 -2.18 -10.45
C GLY A 241 -29.15 -1.03 -11.41
N ARG A 242 -29.11 0.22 -10.95
CA ARG A 242 -28.79 1.39 -11.77
C ARG A 242 -27.44 1.99 -11.38
N ARG A 243 -26.64 2.36 -12.38
CA ARG A 243 -25.40 3.10 -12.16
C ARG A 243 -25.73 4.57 -11.82
N VAL A 244 -25.20 5.04 -10.69
CA VAL A 244 -25.36 6.41 -10.20
C VAL A 244 -23.99 6.97 -9.89
N GLU A 245 -23.75 8.24 -10.23
CA GLU A 245 -22.53 8.94 -9.86
C GLU A 245 -22.81 9.84 -8.63
N ILE A 246 -21.89 9.78 -7.67
CA ILE A 246 -21.90 10.62 -6.48
C ILE A 246 -20.50 11.18 -6.21
N SER A 247 -20.40 12.23 -5.42
CA SER A 247 -19.12 12.78 -4.95
C SER A 247 -19.04 12.65 -3.44
N ALA A 248 -17.89 12.28 -2.93
CA ALA A 248 -17.63 12.18 -1.50
C ALA A 248 -16.32 12.90 -1.15
N THR A 249 -16.31 13.69 -0.09
CA THR A 249 -15.10 14.32 0.45
C THR A 249 -14.51 13.42 1.50
N LEU A 250 -13.31 12.90 1.24
CA LEU A 250 -12.61 11.95 2.10
C LEU A 250 -12.28 12.55 3.46
N GLU A 251 -12.32 11.72 4.49
CA GLU A 251 -11.91 12.10 5.84
C GLU A 251 -10.72 11.27 6.32
N ALA A 252 -10.11 11.67 7.42
CA ALA A 252 -9.08 10.88 8.07
C ALA A 252 -9.71 9.59 8.61
N GLY A 253 -9.19 8.44 8.22
CA GLY A 253 -9.58 7.15 8.79
C GLY A 253 -9.30 7.10 10.29
N ARG A 254 -10.16 6.49 11.05
CA ARG A 254 -10.08 6.34 12.52
C ARG A 254 -9.16 5.21 12.93
#